data_96160f4457e711569035a83ff71afc79
#
_entry.id   96160f4457e711569035a83ff71afc79
#
_cell.length_a   1.000
_cell.length_b   1.000
_cell.length_c   1.000
_cell.angle_alpha   90.00
_cell.angle_beta   90.00
_cell.angle_gamma   90.00
#
_symmetry.space_group_name_H-M   'P 1'
#
loop_
_entity.id
_entity.type
_entity.pdbx_description
1 polymer ?
#
loop_
_entity_poly.entity_id
_entity_poly.type
_entity_poly.pdbx_seq_one_letter_code
_entity_poly.pdbx_strand_id
1 'polypeptide(L)'
;MNKELEMKKEIIINRIIDFSFVLGVVLVLFPHFSKDYIPSFLFPFFGSDKVLSIYPFFVFSLFSLLLLFLKKEYKKLLFIMLACLVFCFGFFVIAEHGLFMIIDGVTQYDVEKLEGSRLSFFNIVSRLFDSKDLSFRLSISEGLFALYSAFNQFKEIILVALLIGFIYKERFDEAKRLFFIGIIISFILVILYEIIEFPFLWGSEWSLKIQETINPFFHEVYRDGSWWPPLIWQDNVLRNVFAEPSFFGYYLGFTTVAFMHLLINNKHKVLWSVFLFLSYLFAFLTNSRSGVMLVLGGTFVYCILFAIKERKINYILAILLILALAFAGNNYVVRIKEKNGIVTAYSPIEKTNTVVSPLDGNVFEVLKASFEPDDIVDSSIVRTIKTVFSLNARSNTTRYGCTFAELSIGLNNPLLGVGELYIGGYMEPALAEAGFSNGELDVWIQSQKQNGVLNNSFASFNAFTSTFADGGVLGFILDYGLLFSIIVAYIILFFRRDGFRGYKISIMLFSMIAIIIAWGFSNSLQESYLYVIVLGLALSDLLSRGRLLKHDETKV
;
A
#
# COMPACT_ATOMS: atom_id res chain seq x y z
N MET A 1 -28.16 -32.82 -21.94
CA MET A 1 -27.81 -33.05 -20.53
C MET A 1 -26.41 -32.54 -20.18
N ASN A 2 -25.33 -32.88 -20.89
CA ASN A 2 -23.97 -32.37 -20.52
C ASN A 2 -23.80 -30.86 -20.63
N LYS A 3 -24.28 -30.18 -21.70
CA LYS A 3 -24.14 -28.72 -21.86
C LYS A 3 -24.88 -27.93 -20.78
N GLU A 4 -26.07 -28.36 -20.38
CA GLU A 4 -26.86 -27.70 -19.33
C GLU A 4 -26.18 -27.83 -17.96
N LEU A 5 -25.57 -28.98 -17.67
CA LEU A 5 -24.81 -29.21 -16.45
C LEU A 5 -23.52 -28.38 -16.40
N GLU A 6 -22.80 -28.25 -17.53
CA GLU A 6 -21.62 -27.40 -17.65
C GLU A 6 -21.98 -25.91 -17.45
N MET A 7 -23.08 -25.46 -18.06
CA MET A 7 -23.58 -24.09 -17.89
C MET A 7 -23.96 -23.80 -16.43
N LYS A 8 -24.63 -24.72 -15.73
CA LYS A 8 -24.96 -24.57 -14.31
C LYS A 8 -23.72 -24.49 -13.44
N LYS A 9 -22.69 -25.31 -13.71
CA LYS A 9 -21.38 -25.26 -13.00
C LYS A 9 -20.69 -23.89 -13.20
N GLU A 10 -20.66 -23.38 -14.42
CA GLU A 10 -20.05 -22.08 -14.72
C GLU A 10 -20.76 -20.94 -13.99
N ILE A 11 -22.10 -20.95 -13.93
CA ILE A 11 -22.88 -19.95 -13.18
C ILE A 11 -22.53 -19.97 -11.68
N ILE A 12 -22.42 -21.16 -11.07
CA ILE A 12 -22.07 -21.30 -9.66
C ILE A 12 -20.66 -20.77 -9.40
N ILE A 13 -19.69 -21.16 -10.23
CA ILE A 13 -18.30 -20.72 -10.11
C ILE A 13 -18.22 -19.18 -10.22
N ASN A 14 -18.88 -18.58 -11.20
CA ASN A 14 -18.90 -17.12 -11.36
C ASN A 14 -19.49 -16.42 -10.12
N ARG A 15 -20.55 -16.96 -9.51
CA ARG A 15 -21.12 -16.39 -8.27
C ARG A 15 -20.14 -16.45 -7.09
N ILE A 16 -19.38 -17.56 -6.96
CA ILE A 16 -18.36 -17.68 -5.91
C ILE A 16 -17.25 -16.64 -6.14
N ILE A 17 -16.78 -16.51 -7.37
CA ILE A 17 -15.78 -15.51 -7.78
C ILE A 17 -16.26 -14.09 -7.42
N ASP A 18 -17.48 -13.74 -7.83
CA ASP A 18 -18.05 -12.41 -7.63
C ASP A 18 -18.28 -12.10 -6.14
N PHE A 19 -18.77 -13.07 -5.35
CA PHE A 19 -18.93 -12.96 -3.92
C PHE A 19 -17.57 -12.78 -3.21
N SER A 20 -16.58 -13.61 -3.56
CA SER A 20 -15.24 -13.53 -2.99
C SER A 20 -14.55 -12.21 -3.33
N PHE A 21 -14.77 -11.67 -4.54
CA PHE A 21 -14.27 -10.37 -4.93
C PHE A 21 -14.87 -9.25 -4.07
N VAL A 22 -16.21 -9.21 -3.90
CA VAL A 22 -16.87 -8.21 -3.05
C VAL A 22 -16.39 -8.32 -1.60
N LEU A 23 -16.34 -9.54 -1.05
CA LEU A 23 -15.88 -9.76 0.32
C LEU A 23 -14.43 -9.32 0.48
N GLY A 24 -13.57 -9.60 -0.50
CA GLY A 24 -12.18 -9.15 -0.52
C GLY A 24 -12.07 -7.62 -0.48
N VAL A 25 -12.88 -6.91 -1.28
CA VAL A 25 -12.95 -5.44 -1.26
C VAL A 25 -13.45 -4.90 0.09
N VAL A 26 -14.42 -5.56 0.73
CA VAL A 26 -14.92 -5.14 2.05
C VAL A 26 -13.83 -5.32 3.12
N LEU A 27 -13.12 -6.45 3.10
CA LEU A 27 -12.14 -6.80 4.12
C LEU A 27 -10.79 -6.05 4.02
N VAL A 28 -10.61 -5.17 3.02
CA VAL A 28 -9.44 -4.27 2.97
C VAL A 28 -9.38 -3.29 4.15
N LEU A 29 -10.48 -3.16 4.90
CA LEU A 29 -10.54 -2.41 6.16
C LEU A 29 -9.61 -2.98 7.25
N PHE A 30 -9.25 -4.26 7.16
CA PHE A 30 -8.51 -4.98 8.20
C PHE A 30 -7.14 -5.44 7.70
N PRO A 31 -6.20 -4.51 7.44
CA PRO A 31 -4.86 -4.85 6.97
C PRO A 31 -3.94 -5.41 8.08
N HIS A 32 -4.30 -5.18 9.36
CA HIS A 32 -3.50 -5.57 10.53
C HIS A 32 -4.33 -6.37 11.54
N PHE A 33 -5.24 -7.22 11.07
CA PHE A 33 -6.13 -7.99 11.94
C PHE A 33 -5.33 -8.85 12.93
N SER A 34 -5.82 -8.98 14.16
CA SER A 34 -5.12 -9.75 15.18
C SER A 34 -5.09 -11.25 14.83
N LYS A 35 -3.89 -11.81 14.73
CA LYS A 35 -3.67 -13.24 14.44
C LYS A 35 -4.31 -14.18 15.47
N ASP A 36 -4.52 -13.71 16.72
CA ASP A 36 -5.11 -14.50 17.79
C ASP A 36 -6.55 -14.93 17.49
N TYR A 37 -7.24 -14.22 16.60
CA TYR A 37 -8.60 -14.50 16.17
C TYR A 37 -8.68 -15.21 14.82
N ILE A 38 -7.53 -15.46 14.17
CA ILE A 38 -7.49 -16.23 12.92
C ILE A 38 -7.38 -17.72 13.28
N PRO A 39 -8.27 -18.59 12.77
CA PRO A 39 -8.22 -20.01 13.05
C PRO A 39 -6.87 -20.63 12.65
N SER A 40 -6.21 -21.32 13.57
CA SER A 40 -4.87 -21.88 13.36
C SER A 40 -4.77 -22.88 12.20
N PHE A 41 -5.88 -23.53 11.83
CA PHE A 41 -5.92 -24.44 10.68
C PHE A 41 -5.71 -23.74 9.33
N LEU A 42 -5.86 -22.40 9.28
CA LEU A 42 -5.58 -21.61 8.08
C LEU A 42 -4.09 -21.28 7.92
N PHE A 43 -3.31 -21.30 9.02
CA PHE A 43 -1.89 -20.95 8.99
C PHE A 43 -1.03 -21.75 8.01
N PRO A 44 -1.22 -23.07 7.81
CA PRO A 44 -0.47 -23.82 6.81
C PRO A 44 -0.64 -23.32 5.37
N PHE A 45 -1.76 -22.63 5.08
CA PHE A 45 -2.10 -22.13 3.74
C PHE A 45 -1.73 -20.65 3.55
N PHE A 46 -1.78 -19.87 4.62
CA PHE A 46 -1.67 -18.40 4.57
C PHE A 46 -0.60 -17.83 5.51
N GLY A 47 0.10 -18.67 6.25
CA GLY A 47 0.95 -18.20 7.33
C GLY A 47 0.12 -17.52 8.45
N SER A 48 0.77 -16.68 9.22
CA SER A 48 0.12 -15.82 10.23
C SER A 48 -0.28 -14.46 9.63
N ASP A 49 -0.79 -14.46 8.40
CA ASP A 49 -1.05 -13.21 7.69
C ASP A 49 -2.20 -12.42 8.32
N LYS A 50 -1.93 -11.16 8.60
CA LYS A 50 -2.86 -10.25 9.30
C LYS A 50 -3.82 -9.53 8.34
N VAL A 51 -3.61 -9.65 7.04
CA VAL A 51 -4.42 -8.99 6.00
C VAL A 51 -5.64 -9.84 5.67
N LEU A 52 -6.79 -9.53 6.26
CA LEU A 52 -8.00 -10.37 6.11
C LEU A 52 -8.49 -10.52 4.66
N SER A 53 -8.24 -9.56 3.79
CA SER A 53 -8.65 -9.63 2.37
C SER A 53 -7.92 -10.74 1.58
N ILE A 54 -6.79 -11.25 2.07
CA ILE A 54 -6.07 -12.38 1.43
C ILE A 54 -6.97 -13.61 1.35
N TYR A 55 -7.74 -13.92 2.38
CA TYR A 55 -8.55 -15.14 2.46
C TYR A 55 -9.63 -15.24 1.36
N PRO A 56 -10.51 -14.23 1.17
CA PRO A 56 -11.46 -14.26 0.06
C PRO A 56 -10.77 -14.16 -1.31
N PHE A 57 -9.64 -13.46 -1.44
CA PHE A 57 -8.91 -13.42 -2.71
C PHE A 57 -8.20 -14.73 -3.03
N PHE A 58 -7.85 -15.54 -2.04
CA PHE A 58 -7.40 -16.92 -2.31
C PHE A 58 -8.54 -17.75 -2.90
N VAL A 59 -9.75 -17.70 -2.32
CA VAL A 59 -10.93 -18.39 -2.87
C VAL A 59 -11.23 -17.88 -4.28
N PHE A 60 -11.19 -16.55 -4.48
CA PHE A 60 -11.29 -15.92 -5.79
C PHE A 60 -10.28 -16.51 -6.79
N SER A 61 -9.01 -16.61 -6.40
CA SER A 61 -7.94 -17.11 -7.28
C SER A 61 -8.14 -18.58 -7.62
N LEU A 62 -8.48 -19.41 -6.64
CA LEU A 62 -8.71 -20.84 -6.85
C LEU A 62 -9.85 -21.08 -7.87
N PHE A 63 -10.99 -20.44 -7.66
CA PHE A 63 -12.13 -20.58 -8.56
C PHE A 63 -11.93 -19.91 -9.92
N SER A 64 -11.13 -18.85 -9.98
CA SER A 64 -10.75 -18.20 -11.24
C SER A 64 -9.85 -19.10 -12.09
N LEU A 65 -8.84 -19.73 -11.49
CA LEU A 65 -7.99 -20.71 -12.17
C LEU A 65 -8.81 -21.92 -12.66
N LEU A 66 -9.72 -22.42 -11.81
CA LEU A 66 -10.64 -23.51 -12.19
C LEU A 66 -11.53 -23.09 -13.38
N LEU A 67 -12.06 -21.86 -13.39
CA LEU A 67 -12.86 -21.34 -14.49
C LEU A 67 -12.06 -21.25 -15.79
N LEU A 68 -10.82 -20.72 -15.74
CA LEU A 68 -9.93 -20.67 -16.91
C LEU A 68 -9.62 -22.06 -17.46
N PHE A 69 -9.41 -23.05 -16.57
CA PHE A 69 -9.19 -24.44 -16.96
C PHE A 69 -10.42 -25.04 -17.64
N LEU A 70 -11.61 -24.90 -17.07
CA LEU A 70 -12.88 -25.38 -17.62
C LEU A 70 -13.20 -24.74 -18.97
N LYS A 71 -12.88 -23.46 -19.13
CA LYS A 71 -13.03 -22.74 -20.42
C LYS A 71 -11.94 -23.05 -21.44
N LYS A 72 -10.98 -23.93 -21.09
CA LYS A 72 -9.83 -24.30 -21.94
C LYS A 72 -8.96 -23.10 -22.34
N GLU A 73 -8.88 -22.08 -21.51
CA GLU A 73 -8.07 -20.87 -21.71
C GLU A 73 -6.59 -21.14 -21.36
N TYR A 74 -6.03 -22.22 -21.92
CA TYR A 74 -4.70 -22.72 -21.61
C TYR A 74 -3.59 -21.70 -21.86
N LYS A 75 -3.77 -20.78 -22.84
CA LYS A 75 -2.79 -19.70 -23.09
C LYS A 75 -2.65 -18.75 -21.91
N LYS A 76 -3.76 -18.43 -21.22
CA LYS A 76 -3.74 -17.59 -20.03
C LYS A 76 -3.10 -18.33 -18.85
N LEU A 77 -3.45 -19.61 -18.66
CA LEU A 77 -2.84 -20.45 -17.62
C LEU A 77 -1.32 -20.58 -17.83
N LEU A 78 -0.88 -20.84 -19.07
CA LEU A 78 0.53 -20.91 -19.41
C LEU A 78 1.24 -19.56 -19.15
N PHE A 79 0.61 -18.43 -19.50
CA PHE A 79 1.15 -17.11 -19.22
C PHE A 79 1.33 -16.88 -17.72
N ILE A 80 0.31 -17.21 -16.89
CA ILE A 80 0.41 -17.11 -15.42
C ILE A 80 1.54 -17.97 -14.88
N MET A 81 1.66 -19.22 -15.36
CA MET A 81 2.73 -20.14 -14.94
C MET A 81 4.12 -19.60 -15.30
N LEU A 82 4.30 -19.10 -16.52
CA LEU A 82 5.57 -18.52 -16.96
C LEU A 82 5.89 -17.24 -16.19
N ALA A 83 4.90 -16.39 -15.92
CA ALA A 83 5.07 -15.20 -15.09
C ALA A 83 5.53 -15.57 -13.67
N CYS A 84 4.91 -16.60 -13.07
CA CYS A 84 5.31 -17.12 -11.76
C CYS A 84 6.76 -17.64 -11.77
N LEU A 85 7.14 -18.42 -12.77
CA LEU A 85 8.49 -18.96 -12.89
C LEU A 85 9.54 -17.85 -13.04
N VAL A 86 9.27 -16.86 -13.91
CA VAL A 86 10.17 -15.71 -14.11
C VAL A 86 10.30 -14.89 -12.82
N PHE A 87 9.19 -14.65 -12.13
CA PHE A 87 9.16 -13.92 -10.87
C PHE A 87 9.98 -14.63 -9.78
N CYS A 88 9.68 -15.92 -9.53
CA CYS A 88 10.39 -16.70 -8.52
C CYS A 88 11.88 -16.86 -8.84
N PHE A 89 12.22 -17.11 -10.11
CA PHE A 89 13.62 -17.23 -10.53
C PHE A 89 14.37 -15.92 -10.41
N GLY A 90 13.74 -14.79 -10.73
CA GLY A 90 14.34 -13.47 -10.58
C GLY A 90 14.70 -13.16 -9.13
N PHE A 91 13.78 -13.40 -8.18
CA PHE A 91 14.06 -13.22 -6.75
C PHE A 91 15.10 -14.22 -6.21
N PHE A 92 15.10 -15.44 -6.71
CA PHE A 92 16.17 -16.39 -6.41
C PHE A 92 17.54 -15.85 -6.80
N VAL A 93 17.67 -15.30 -8.02
CA VAL A 93 18.95 -14.71 -8.49
C VAL A 93 19.37 -13.51 -7.64
N ILE A 94 18.42 -12.64 -7.26
CA ILE A 94 18.67 -11.50 -6.38
C ILE A 94 19.19 -11.98 -5.00
N ALA A 95 18.53 -12.96 -4.40
CA ALA A 95 18.90 -13.47 -3.08
C ALA A 95 20.29 -14.14 -3.09
N GLU A 96 20.57 -14.99 -4.09
CA GLU A 96 21.88 -15.64 -4.23
C GLU A 96 23.00 -14.59 -4.49
N HIS A 97 22.73 -13.56 -5.30
CA HIS A 97 23.68 -12.47 -5.51
C HIS A 97 23.97 -11.72 -4.20
N GLY A 98 22.91 -11.32 -3.46
CA GLY A 98 23.08 -10.61 -2.20
C GLY A 98 23.82 -11.45 -1.15
N LEU A 99 23.49 -12.73 -1.03
CA LEU A 99 24.22 -13.64 -0.13
C LEU A 99 25.69 -13.77 -0.53
N PHE A 100 25.99 -13.92 -1.82
CA PHE A 100 27.35 -14.01 -2.33
C PHE A 100 28.20 -12.79 -1.91
N MET A 101 27.61 -11.60 -1.87
CA MET A 101 28.32 -10.37 -1.50
C MET A 101 28.73 -10.34 -0.01
N ILE A 102 28.01 -11.04 0.86
CA ILE A 102 28.23 -10.99 2.33
C ILE A 102 28.76 -12.30 2.92
N ILE A 103 28.74 -13.40 2.16
CA ILE A 103 28.94 -14.77 2.67
C ILE A 103 30.24 -14.96 3.45
N ASP A 104 31.32 -14.29 3.03
CA ASP A 104 32.62 -14.39 3.68
C ASP A 104 32.64 -13.74 5.08
N GLY A 105 31.69 -12.83 5.36
CA GLY A 105 31.52 -12.17 6.64
C GLY A 105 30.52 -12.84 7.58
N VAL A 106 29.75 -13.84 7.08
CA VAL A 106 28.73 -14.52 7.86
C VAL A 106 29.33 -15.49 8.87
N THR A 107 28.91 -15.38 10.11
CA THR A 107 29.36 -16.19 11.24
C THR A 107 28.26 -17.12 11.75
N GLN A 108 28.64 -18.06 12.64
CA GLN A 108 27.66 -18.88 13.35
C GLN A 108 26.67 -18.03 14.17
N TYR A 109 27.11 -16.90 14.69
CA TYR A 109 26.26 -15.95 15.42
C TYR A 109 25.11 -15.43 14.55
N ASP A 110 25.38 -15.08 13.28
CA ASP A 110 24.36 -14.57 12.35
C ASP A 110 23.30 -15.63 12.07
N VAL A 111 23.71 -16.90 11.96
CA VAL A 111 22.80 -18.04 11.74
C VAL A 111 21.89 -18.27 12.95
N GLU A 112 22.41 -18.12 14.18
CA GLU A 112 21.63 -18.24 15.42
C GLU A 112 20.55 -17.17 15.56
N LYS A 113 20.67 -16.08 14.81
CA LYS A 113 19.67 -15.00 14.74
C LYS A 113 18.59 -15.20 13.68
N LEU A 114 18.68 -16.25 12.86
CA LEU A 114 17.61 -16.58 11.92
C LEU A 114 16.33 -16.96 12.67
N GLU A 115 15.21 -16.47 12.19
CA GLU A 115 13.90 -16.70 12.79
C GLU A 115 12.86 -17.24 11.77
N GLY A 116 11.76 -17.75 12.30
CA GLY A 116 10.58 -18.14 11.51
C GLY A 116 10.87 -19.16 10.41
N SER A 117 10.41 -18.86 9.20
CA SER A 117 10.55 -19.75 8.05
C SER A 117 12.01 -19.87 7.60
N ARG A 118 12.85 -18.83 7.70
CA ARG A 118 14.28 -18.91 7.36
C ARG A 118 15.01 -19.93 8.21
N LEU A 119 14.83 -19.85 9.53
CA LEU A 119 15.40 -20.83 10.45
C LEU A 119 14.91 -22.25 10.13
N SER A 120 13.65 -22.40 9.77
CA SER A 120 13.06 -23.70 9.40
C SER A 120 13.74 -24.27 8.14
N PHE A 121 13.93 -23.47 7.09
CA PHE A 121 14.66 -23.89 5.89
C PHE A 121 16.11 -24.22 6.19
N PHE A 122 16.80 -23.38 6.96
CA PHE A 122 18.19 -23.64 7.36
C PHE A 122 18.32 -24.96 8.14
N ASN A 123 17.43 -25.23 9.07
CA ASN A 123 17.43 -26.47 9.85
C ASN A 123 17.20 -27.73 8.97
N ILE A 124 16.28 -27.64 7.99
CA ILE A 124 16.04 -28.74 7.04
C ILE A 124 17.30 -28.99 6.20
N VAL A 125 17.88 -27.94 5.62
CA VAL A 125 19.08 -28.04 4.78
C VAL A 125 20.26 -28.54 5.58
N SER A 126 20.45 -28.07 6.82
CA SER A 126 21.54 -28.49 7.69
C SER A 126 21.48 -29.99 8.06
N ARG A 127 20.25 -30.53 8.22
CA ARG A 127 20.07 -31.98 8.44
C ARG A 127 20.39 -32.81 7.21
N LEU A 128 20.06 -32.28 6.01
CA LEU A 128 20.30 -33.00 4.74
C LEU A 128 21.76 -32.93 4.29
N PHE A 129 22.47 -31.88 4.65
CA PHE A 129 23.83 -31.56 4.19
C PHE A 129 24.79 -31.28 5.37
N ASP A 130 24.67 -32.05 6.44
CA ASP A 130 25.45 -31.86 7.68
C ASP A 130 26.98 -31.88 7.46
N SER A 131 27.44 -32.67 6.48
CA SER A 131 28.86 -32.78 6.11
C SER A 131 29.39 -31.61 5.27
N LYS A 132 28.54 -30.68 4.85
CA LYS A 132 28.92 -29.51 4.05
C LYS A 132 29.22 -28.31 4.93
N ASP A 133 30.01 -27.39 4.39
CA ASP A 133 30.35 -26.13 5.04
C ASP A 133 29.12 -25.22 5.26
N LEU A 134 29.27 -24.22 6.09
CA LEU A 134 28.22 -23.27 6.45
C LEU A 134 27.73 -22.49 5.23
N SER A 135 28.66 -22.03 4.38
CA SER A 135 28.36 -21.25 3.19
C SER A 135 27.47 -22.01 2.20
N PHE A 136 27.77 -23.29 1.97
CA PHE A 136 26.93 -24.15 1.11
C PHE A 136 25.52 -24.33 1.70
N ARG A 137 25.41 -24.59 3.01
CA ARG A 137 24.11 -24.78 3.67
C ARG A 137 23.28 -23.52 3.64
N LEU A 138 23.90 -22.36 3.83
CA LEU A 138 23.25 -21.06 3.74
C LEU A 138 22.78 -20.77 2.33
N SER A 139 23.60 -20.93 1.29
CA SER A 139 23.18 -20.70 -0.08
C SER A 139 21.93 -21.51 -0.46
N ILE A 140 21.94 -22.83 -0.17
CA ILE A 140 20.75 -23.66 -0.43
C ILE A 140 19.51 -23.19 0.37
N SER A 141 19.68 -22.87 1.67
CA SER A 141 18.57 -22.49 2.52
C SER A 141 17.97 -21.13 2.15
N GLU A 142 18.82 -20.13 1.88
CA GLU A 142 18.39 -18.79 1.47
C GLU A 142 17.77 -18.80 0.07
N GLY A 143 18.33 -19.58 -0.86
CA GLY A 143 17.72 -19.76 -2.17
C GLY A 143 16.34 -20.40 -2.12
N LEU A 144 16.15 -21.45 -1.28
CA LEU A 144 14.82 -22.05 -1.05
C LEU A 144 13.86 -21.09 -0.38
N PHE A 145 14.32 -20.33 0.60
CA PHE A 145 13.51 -19.32 1.26
C PHE A 145 13.11 -18.20 0.29
N ALA A 146 14.02 -17.72 -0.56
CA ALA A 146 13.72 -16.73 -1.58
C ALA A 146 12.65 -17.20 -2.57
N LEU A 147 12.74 -18.46 -3.04
CA LEU A 147 11.71 -19.07 -3.89
C LEU A 147 10.36 -19.15 -3.18
N TYR A 148 10.33 -19.52 -1.91
CA TYR A 148 9.12 -19.59 -1.10
C TYR A 148 8.51 -18.19 -0.90
N SER A 149 9.31 -17.19 -0.53
CA SER A 149 8.88 -15.81 -0.33
C SER A 149 8.33 -15.21 -1.63
N ALA A 150 9.09 -15.34 -2.73
CA ALA A 150 8.66 -14.87 -4.04
C ALA A 150 7.37 -15.54 -4.53
N PHE A 151 7.20 -16.85 -4.30
CA PHE A 151 5.96 -17.55 -4.66
C PHE A 151 4.76 -17.01 -3.85
N ASN A 152 4.93 -16.74 -2.56
CA ASN A 152 3.87 -16.16 -1.74
C ASN A 152 3.51 -14.74 -2.21
N GLN A 153 4.50 -13.90 -2.48
CA GLN A 153 4.28 -12.55 -3.00
C GLN A 153 3.60 -12.57 -4.38
N PHE A 154 4.06 -13.45 -5.29
CA PHE A 154 3.40 -13.64 -6.59
C PHE A 154 1.94 -14.05 -6.43
N LYS A 155 1.68 -15.05 -5.59
CA LYS A 155 0.33 -15.57 -5.32
C LYS A 155 -0.61 -14.48 -4.77
N GLU A 156 -0.11 -13.64 -3.89
CA GLU A 156 -0.92 -12.64 -3.19
C GLU A 156 -1.15 -11.36 -4.00
N ILE A 157 -0.18 -10.96 -4.79
CA ILE A 157 -0.21 -9.67 -5.52
C ILE A 157 -0.45 -9.89 -7.00
N ILE A 158 0.52 -10.49 -7.69
CA ILE A 158 0.54 -10.53 -9.16
C ILE A 158 -0.56 -11.45 -9.69
N LEU A 159 -0.70 -12.65 -9.12
CA LEU A 159 -1.71 -13.61 -9.54
C LEU A 159 -3.13 -13.04 -9.39
N VAL A 160 -3.44 -12.43 -8.24
CA VAL A 160 -4.78 -11.85 -8.00
C VAL A 160 -5.06 -10.72 -9.00
N ALA A 161 -4.11 -9.80 -9.22
CA ALA A 161 -4.27 -8.72 -10.18
C ALA A 161 -4.48 -9.25 -11.62
N LEU A 162 -3.69 -10.25 -12.05
CA LEU A 162 -3.84 -10.90 -13.36
C LEU A 162 -5.20 -11.59 -13.51
N LEU A 163 -5.65 -12.31 -12.47
CA LEU A 163 -6.93 -13.02 -12.50
C LEU A 163 -8.11 -12.04 -12.53
N ILE A 164 -8.09 -10.95 -11.77
CA ILE A 164 -9.11 -9.89 -11.88
C ILE A 164 -9.14 -9.37 -13.33
N GLY A 165 -7.95 -9.07 -13.90
CA GLY A 165 -7.82 -8.62 -15.28
C GLY A 165 -8.42 -9.60 -16.30
N PHE A 166 -8.10 -10.88 -16.20
CA PHE A 166 -8.53 -11.91 -17.17
C PHE A 166 -9.98 -12.34 -17.02
N ILE A 167 -10.48 -12.46 -15.79
CA ILE A 167 -11.85 -12.92 -15.51
C ILE A 167 -12.87 -11.84 -15.87
N TYR A 168 -12.57 -10.59 -15.50
CA TYR A 168 -13.52 -9.50 -15.74
C TYR A 168 -13.32 -8.75 -17.06
N LYS A 169 -12.34 -9.13 -17.88
CA LYS A 169 -12.15 -8.54 -19.22
C LYS A 169 -13.43 -8.45 -20.05
N GLU A 170 -14.28 -9.47 -19.99
CA GLU A 170 -15.53 -9.54 -20.74
C GLU A 170 -16.75 -9.03 -19.95
N ARG A 171 -16.61 -8.92 -18.64
CA ARG A 171 -17.65 -8.50 -17.69
C ARG A 171 -17.20 -7.27 -16.89
N PHE A 172 -16.48 -6.34 -17.53
CA PHE A 172 -15.88 -5.20 -16.83
C PHE A 172 -16.92 -4.31 -16.12
N ASP A 173 -18.10 -4.12 -16.71
CA ASP A 173 -19.19 -3.37 -16.06
C ASP A 173 -19.71 -4.06 -14.78
N GLU A 174 -19.66 -5.39 -14.75
CA GLU A 174 -19.99 -6.15 -13.55
C GLU A 174 -18.90 -6.00 -12.48
N ALA A 175 -17.62 -6.15 -12.84
CA ALA A 175 -16.50 -5.91 -11.92
C ALA A 175 -16.58 -4.52 -11.27
N LYS A 176 -16.85 -3.50 -12.09
CA LYS A 176 -17.06 -2.13 -11.62
C LYS A 176 -18.21 -2.03 -10.61
N ARG A 177 -19.35 -2.65 -10.91
CA ARG A 177 -20.50 -2.69 -10.00
C ARG A 177 -20.15 -3.38 -8.68
N LEU A 178 -19.49 -4.54 -8.74
CA LEU A 178 -19.06 -5.31 -7.56
C LEU A 178 -18.06 -4.53 -6.71
N PHE A 179 -17.11 -3.85 -7.34
CA PHE A 179 -16.16 -2.98 -6.67
C PHE A 179 -16.86 -1.87 -5.89
N PHE A 180 -17.80 -1.15 -6.53
CA PHE A 180 -18.56 -0.11 -5.83
C PHE A 180 -19.42 -0.66 -4.70
N ILE A 181 -20.02 -1.85 -4.85
CA ILE A 181 -20.75 -2.51 -3.76
C ILE A 181 -19.79 -2.75 -2.57
N GLY A 182 -18.62 -3.32 -2.82
CA GLY A 182 -17.62 -3.56 -1.78
C GLY A 182 -17.18 -2.26 -1.08
N ILE A 183 -16.84 -1.22 -1.84
CA ILE A 183 -16.44 0.10 -1.31
C ILE A 183 -17.58 0.76 -0.49
N ILE A 184 -18.82 0.67 -0.95
CA ILE A 184 -19.96 1.23 -0.20
C ILE A 184 -20.17 0.49 1.11
N ILE A 185 -20.15 -0.85 1.11
CA ILE A 185 -20.30 -1.65 2.32
C ILE A 185 -19.15 -1.36 3.28
N SER A 186 -17.90 -1.34 2.81
CA SER A 186 -16.75 -1.03 3.65
C SER A 186 -16.86 0.37 4.26
N PHE A 187 -17.28 1.37 3.49
CA PHE A 187 -17.45 2.73 4.02
C PHE A 187 -18.60 2.87 5.01
N ILE A 188 -19.68 2.10 4.85
CA ILE A 188 -20.74 2.02 5.86
C ILE A 188 -20.19 1.44 7.18
N LEU A 189 -19.35 0.39 7.11
CA LEU A 189 -18.69 -0.15 8.30
C LEU A 189 -17.77 0.89 8.96
N VAL A 190 -17.04 1.69 8.17
CA VAL A 190 -16.28 2.83 8.68
C VAL A 190 -17.18 3.82 9.42
N ILE A 191 -18.30 4.23 8.83
CA ILE A 191 -19.25 5.16 9.48
C ILE A 191 -19.78 4.56 10.80
N LEU A 192 -20.10 3.27 10.82
CA LEU A 192 -20.58 2.60 12.04
C LEU A 192 -19.53 2.61 13.16
N TYR A 193 -18.25 2.40 12.82
CA TYR A 193 -17.18 2.49 13.81
C TYR A 193 -16.97 3.95 14.27
N GLU A 194 -17.08 4.92 13.37
CA GLU A 194 -16.95 6.34 13.72
C GLU A 194 -18.00 6.84 14.71
N ILE A 195 -19.18 6.22 14.75
CA ILE A 195 -20.18 6.50 15.81
C ILE A 195 -19.60 6.23 17.20
N ILE A 196 -18.69 5.26 17.31
CA ILE A 196 -18.02 4.91 18.55
C ILE A 196 -16.79 5.81 18.76
N GLU A 197 -15.96 6.00 17.72
CA GLU A 197 -14.67 6.71 17.83
C GLU A 197 -14.85 8.24 17.90
N PHE A 198 -15.80 8.79 17.18
CA PHE A 198 -15.98 10.25 17.07
C PHE A 198 -16.20 10.95 18.45
N PRO A 199 -17.01 10.41 19.42
CA PRO A 199 -17.12 11.00 20.74
C PRO A 199 -15.82 11.00 21.56
N PHE A 200 -14.88 10.11 21.25
CA PHE A 200 -13.54 10.10 21.86
C PHE A 200 -12.76 11.38 21.57
N LEU A 201 -13.00 12.03 20.43
CA LEU A 201 -12.38 13.33 20.09
C LEU A 201 -12.68 14.41 21.15
N TRP A 202 -13.76 14.26 21.92
CA TRP A 202 -14.17 15.16 23.01
C TRP A 202 -13.94 14.57 24.40
N GLY A 203 -13.13 13.51 24.52
CA GLY A 203 -12.78 12.91 25.80
C GLY A 203 -13.89 12.05 26.41
N SER A 204 -14.78 11.45 25.60
CA SER A 204 -15.86 10.60 26.09
C SER A 204 -15.33 9.28 26.66
N GLU A 205 -15.54 9.06 27.98
CA GLU A 205 -15.08 7.85 28.68
C GLU A 205 -15.76 6.56 28.17
N TRP A 206 -17.05 6.62 27.80
CA TRP A 206 -17.73 5.45 27.27
C TRP A 206 -17.15 5.01 25.91
N SER A 207 -16.82 5.97 25.07
CA SER A 207 -16.17 5.73 23.78
C SER A 207 -14.81 5.08 24.00
N LEU A 208 -14.00 5.59 24.92
CA LEU A 208 -12.71 5.03 25.30
C LEU A 208 -12.86 3.55 25.74
N LYS A 209 -13.76 3.25 26.67
CA LYS A 209 -13.98 1.89 27.17
C LYS A 209 -14.40 0.91 26.07
N ILE A 210 -15.24 1.35 25.13
CA ILE A 210 -15.63 0.49 24.01
C ILE A 210 -14.43 0.26 23.09
N GLN A 211 -13.65 1.28 22.75
CA GLN A 211 -12.45 1.14 21.92
C GLN A 211 -11.41 0.21 22.58
N GLU A 212 -11.18 0.33 23.89
CA GLU A 212 -10.31 -0.58 24.66
C GLU A 212 -10.75 -2.05 24.54
N THR A 213 -12.06 -2.28 24.40
CA THR A 213 -12.62 -3.64 24.29
C THR A 213 -12.52 -4.19 22.87
N ILE A 214 -12.77 -3.36 21.84
CA ILE A 214 -12.93 -3.84 20.47
C ILE A 214 -11.65 -3.72 19.62
N ASN A 215 -10.75 -2.77 19.92
CA ASN A 215 -9.52 -2.57 19.14
C ASN A 215 -8.64 -3.83 19.06
N PRO A 216 -8.49 -4.65 20.12
CA PRO A 216 -7.72 -5.89 20.03
C PRO A 216 -8.23 -6.90 18.99
N PHE A 217 -9.48 -6.78 18.53
CA PHE A 217 -10.02 -7.62 17.46
C PHE A 217 -9.58 -7.12 16.07
N PHE A 218 -9.46 -5.80 15.91
CA PHE A 218 -9.21 -5.19 14.60
C PHE A 218 -7.73 -5.06 14.27
N HIS A 219 -6.87 -4.97 15.28
CA HIS A 219 -5.42 -4.96 15.08
C HIS A 219 -4.69 -5.55 16.28
N GLU A 220 -3.56 -6.16 16.02
CA GLU A 220 -2.68 -6.70 17.05
C GLU A 220 -2.13 -5.56 17.90
N VAL A 221 -2.42 -5.58 19.19
CA VAL A 221 -1.98 -4.55 20.15
C VAL A 221 -0.73 -5.03 20.86
N TYR A 222 0.37 -4.28 20.74
CA TYR A 222 1.59 -4.54 21.50
C TYR A 222 1.47 -3.92 22.89
N ARG A 223 1.59 -4.76 23.95
CA ARG A 223 1.46 -4.34 25.35
C ARG A 223 2.81 -4.06 26.03
N ASP A 224 3.87 -4.69 25.58
CA ASP A 224 5.17 -4.72 26.26
C ASP A 224 6.14 -3.67 25.74
N GLY A 225 5.77 -2.38 25.87
CA GLY A 225 6.68 -1.27 25.55
C GLY A 225 6.85 -0.94 24.08
N SER A 226 6.23 -1.70 23.18
CA SER A 226 6.16 -1.33 21.77
C SER A 226 5.21 -0.15 21.59
N TRP A 227 5.63 0.84 20.81
CA TRP A 227 4.84 2.03 20.56
C TRP A 227 3.77 1.81 19.48
N TRP A 228 3.81 0.71 18.72
CA TRP A 228 2.96 0.50 17.56
C TRP A 228 2.52 -0.97 17.37
N PRO A 229 1.24 -1.20 17.03
CA PRO A 229 0.09 -0.30 17.15
C PRO A 229 -0.37 -0.17 18.61
N PRO A 230 -0.65 1.04 19.11
CA PRO A 230 -1.15 1.23 20.47
C PRO A 230 -2.62 0.83 20.56
N LEU A 231 -3.07 0.45 21.77
CA LEU A 231 -4.48 0.13 22.03
C LEU A 231 -5.40 1.32 21.71
N ILE A 232 -5.00 2.51 22.17
CA ILE A 232 -5.66 3.79 21.89
C ILE A 232 -4.62 4.71 21.26
N TRP A 233 -5.00 5.37 20.16
CA TRP A 233 -4.09 6.33 19.53
C TRP A 233 -4.02 7.62 20.36
N GLN A 234 -2.81 8.10 20.59
CA GLN A 234 -2.57 9.36 21.30
C GLN A 234 -3.15 10.53 20.50
N ASP A 235 -3.31 11.70 21.16
CA ASP A 235 -3.78 12.96 20.58
C ASP A 235 -5.27 13.00 20.16
N ASN A 236 -6.06 12.00 20.53
CA ASN A 236 -7.50 11.93 20.23
C ASN A 236 -7.78 12.24 18.75
N VAL A 237 -7.15 11.48 17.84
CA VAL A 237 -7.38 11.55 16.39
C VAL A 237 -8.08 10.31 15.89
N LEU A 238 -8.74 10.40 14.74
CA LEU A 238 -9.41 9.25 14.14
C LEU A 238 -8.40 8.33 13.45
N ARG A 239 -8.52 7.04 13.67
CA ARG A 239 -7.82 5.99 12.90
C ARG A 239 -8.74 4.88 12.43
N ASN A 240 -9.99 4.88 12.91
CA ASN A 240 -10.98 3.84 12.66
C ASN A 240 -10.45 2.44 13.07
N VAL A 241 -10.75 1.40 12.31
CA VAL A 241 -10.26 0.03 12.54
C VAL A 241 -8.81 -0.20 12.09
N PHE A 242 -8.12 0.84 11.62
CA PHE A 242 -6.73 0.74 11.14
C PHE A 242 -5.74 0.86 12.31
N ALA A 243 -4.56 0.28 12.14
CA ALA A 243 -3.49 0.38 13.15
C ALA A 243 -2.99 1.82 13.33
N GLU A 244 -2.95 2.60 12.25
CA GLU A 244 -2.52 4.00 12.24
C GLU A 244 -3.48 4.92 11.48
N PRO A 245 -3.55 6.22 11.85
CA PRO A 245 -4.29 7.24 11.08
C PRO A 245 -3.87 7.38 9.62
N SER A 246 -2.60 7.09 9.30
CA SER A 246 -2.06 7.14 7.93
C SER A 246 -2.68 6.09 7.01
N PHE A 247 -2.87 4.86 7.48
CA PHE A 247 -3.55 3.79 6.75
C PHE A 247 -5.03 4.10 6.53
N PHE A 248 -5.68 4.68 7.53
CA PHE A 248 -7.04 5.15 7.36
C PHE A 248 -7.12 6.25 6.28
N GLY A 249 -6.21 7.22 6.31
CA GLY A 249 -6.09 8.26 5.29
C GLY A 249 -5.84 7.69 3.88
N TYR A 250 -5.04 6.64 3.76
CA TYR A 250 -4.81 5.94 2.50
C TYR A 250 -6.12 5.31 1.96
N TYR A 251 -6.84 4.56 2.80
CA TYR A 251 -8.16 4.02 2.46
C TYR A 251 -9.15 5.13 2.03
N LEU A 252 -9.18 6.25 2.76
CA LEU A 252 -10.03 7.40 2.46
C LEU A 252 -9.67 8.06 1.11
N GLY A 253 -8.41 8.02 0.69
CA GLY A 253 -7.99 8.46 -0.65
C GLY A 253 -8.74 7.71 -1.75
N PHE A 254 -8.84 6.38 -1.66
CA PHE A 254 -9.57 5.56 -2.64
C PHE A 254 -11.08 5.79 -2.58
N THR A 255 -11.66 5.82 -1.40
CA THR A 255 -13.11 6.04 -1.24
C THR A 255 -13.51 7.42 -1.73
N THR A 256 -12.70 8.45 -1.48
CA THR A 256 -12.90 9.81 -2.00
C THR A 256 -12.99 9.81 -3.53
N VAL A 257 -12.03 9.19 -4.21
CA VAL A 257 -12.02 9.11 -5.69
C VAL A 257 -13.21 8.29 -6.20
N ALA A 258 -13.57 7.20 -5.52
CA ALA A 258 -14.75 6.41 -5.85
C ALA A 258 -16.06 7.23 -5.71
N PHE A 259 -16.20 7.98 -4.61
CA PHE A 259 -17.40 8.81 -4.38
C PHE A 259 -17.48 10.02 -5.32
N MET A 260 -16.37 10.63 -5.71
CA MET A 260 -16.36 11.63 -6.78
C MET A 260 -16.87 11.03 -8.09
N HIS A 261 -16.43 9.81 -8.43
CA HIS A 261 -16.92 9.12 -9.62
C HIS A 261 -18.43 8.83 -9.55
N LEU A 262 -18.92 8.35 -8.40
CA LEU A 262 -20.35 8.09 -8.18
C LEU A 262 -21.18 9.39 -8.17
N LEU A 263 -20.67 10.47 -7.56
CA LEU A 263 -21.31 11.79 -7.58
C LEU A 263 -21.54 12.27 -9.01
N ILE A 264 -20.60 12.06 -9.91
CA ILE A 264 -20.71 12.50 -11.30
C ILE A 264 -21.65 11.61 -12.13
N ASN A 265 -21.63 10.30 -11.88
CA ASN A 265 -22.25 9.32 -12.80
C ASN A 265 -23.55 8.69 -12.29
N ASN A 266 -23.89 8.83 -11.00
CA ASN A 266 -25.07 8.23 -10.40
C ASN A 266 -26.20 9.26 -10.23
N LYS A 267 -27.46 8.78 -10.07
CA LYS A 267 -28.66 9.63 -9.87
C LYS A 267 -28.73 10.22 -8.45
N HIS A 268 -28.27 9.51 -7.45
CA HIS A 268 -28.39 9.89 -6.03
C HIS A 268 -27.30 10.89 -5.60
N LYS A 269 -27.30 12.08 -6.19
CA LYS A 269 -26.27 13.11 -5.98
C LYS A 269 -26.09 13.49 -4.51
N VAL A 270 -27.19 13.66 -3.77
CA VAL A 270 -27.14 14.03 -2.35
C VAL A 270 -26.42 12.96 -1.53
N LEU A 271 -26.76 11.69 -1.71
CA LEU A 271 -26.09 10.59 -1.00
C LEU A 271 -24.58 10.58 -1.23
N TRP A 272 -24.17 10.70 -2.50
CA TRP A 272 -22.73 10.69 -2.83
C TRP A 272 -22.02 11.95 -2.39
N SER A 273 -22.72 13.09 -2.29
CA SER A 273 -22.16 14.31 -1.68
C SER A 273 -21.94 14.13 -0.18
N VAL A 274 -22.86 13.48 0.54
CA VAL A 274 -22.69 13.17 1.97
C VAL A 274 -21.52 12.21 2.19
N PHE A 275 -21.42 11.13 1.41
CA PHE A 275 -20.31 10.18 1.53
C PHE A 275 -18.96 10.84 1.22
N LEU A 276 -18.92 11.67 0.19
CA LEU A 276 -17.72 12.44 -0.16
C LEU A 276 -17.34 13.43 0.94
N PHE A 277 -18.32 14.14 1.51
CA PHE A 277 -18.13 15.04 2.64
C PHE A 277 -17.54 14.31 3.86
N LEU A 278 -18.13 13.17 4.23
CA LEU A 278 -17.65 12.36 5.35
C LEU A 278 -16.23 11.83 5.09
N SER A 279 -15.94 11.40 3.87
CA SER A 279 -14.59 10.93 3.51
C SER A 279 -13.54 12.03 3.67
N TYR A 280 -13.82 13.26 3.24
CA TYR A 280 -12.94 14.41 3.45
C TYR A 280 -12.84 14.78 4.93
N LEU A 281 -13.98 14.84 5.64
CA LEU A 281 -14.01 15.19 7.07
C LEU A 281 -13.17 14.22 7.90
N PHE A 282 -13.38 12.92 7.71
CA PHE A 282 -12.59 11.90 8.40
C PHE A 282 -11.10 12.00 8.07
N ALA A 283 -10.74 12.25 6.80
CA ALA A 283 -9.34 12.43 6.43
C ALA A 283 -8.68 13.61 7.19
N PHE A 284 -9.37 14.74 7.34
CA PHE A 284 -8.85 15.85 8.11
C PHE A 284 -8.74 15.53 9.60
N LEU A 285 -9.72 14.80 10.16
CA LEU A 285 -9.76 14.40 11.57
C LEU A 285 -8.73 13.31 11.94
N THR A 286 -8.15 12.61 10.96
CA THR A 286 -7.01 11.72 11.21
C THR A 286 -5.77 12.48 11.68
N ASN A 287 -5.69 13.78 11.43
CA ASN A 287 -4.49 14.60 11.63
C ASN A 287 -3.22 14.00 11.00
N SER A 288 -3.39 13.03 10.08
CA SER A 288 -2.30 12.38 9.36
C SER A 288 -1.88 13.21 8.16
N ARG A 289 -0.63 13.68 8.15
CA ARG A 289 -0.07 14.45 7.03
C ARG A 289 -0.13 13.67 5.71
N SER A 290 0.33 12.44 5.73
CA SER A 290 0.29 11.55 4.54
C SER A 290 -1.14 11.25 4.11
N GLY A 291 -2.05 10.93 5.05
CA GLY A 291 -3.46 10.69 4.76
C GLY A 291 -4.15 11.86 4.07
N VAL A 292 -3.99 13.06 4.61
CA VAL A 292 -4.56 14.30 4.01
C VAL A 292 -3.98 14.55 2.61
N MET A 293 -2.65 14.40 2.44
CA MET A 293 -2.01 14.60 1.14
C MET A 293 -2.48 13.59 0.08
N LEU A 294 -2.73 12.34 0.45
CA LEU A 294 -3.26 11.32 -0.46
C LEU A 294 -4.68 11.66 -0.93
N VAL A 295 -5.53 12.09 -0.01
CA VAL A 295 -6.91 12.49 -0.33
C VAL A 295 -6.94 13.73 -1.22
N LEU A 296 -6.15 14.76 -0.89
CA LEU A 296 -6.05 15.98 -1.69
C LEU A 296 -5.40 15.73 -3.05
N GLY A 297 -4.31 14.95 -3.09
CA GLY A 297 -3.62 14.55 -4.31
C GLY A 297 -4.51 13.75 -5.26
N GLY A 298 -5.23 12.74 -4.74
CA GLY A 298 -6.21 11.97 -5.50
C GLY A 298 -7.34 12.84 -6.05
N THR A 299 -7.86 13.77 -5.23
CA THR A 299 -8.87 14.75 -5.65
C THR A 299 -8.33 15.64 -6.78
N PHE A 300 -7.13 16.17 -6.63
CA PHE A 300 -6.49 17.04 -7.61
C PHE A 300 -6.29 16.34 -8.95
N VAL A 301 -5.70 15.14 -8.94
CA VAL A 301 -5.49 14.34 -10.16
C VAL A 301 -6.82 14.04 -10.84
N TYR A 302 -7.83 13.60 -10.09
CA TYR A 302 -9.17 13.30 -10.63
C TYR A 302 -9.80 14.54 -11.27
N CYS A 303 -9.78 15.69 -10.58
CA CYS A 303 -10.36 16.93 -11.09
C CYS A 303 -9.67 17.44 -12.35
N ILE A 304 -8.33 17.38 -12.40
CA ILE A 304 -7.56 17.78 -13.60
C ILE A 304 -7.91 16.89 -14.79
N LEU A 305 -7.83 15.57 -14.63
CA LEU A 305 -8.12 14.64 -15.71
C LEU A 305 -9.56 14.79 -16.20
N PHE A 306 -10.49 14.96 -15.27
CA PHE A 306 -11.89 15.18 -15.57
C PHE A 306 -12.12 16.51 -16.29
N ALA A 307 -11.47 17.60 -15.87
CA ALA A 307 -11.54 18.90 -16.52
C ALA A 307 -11.05 18.84 -17.97
N ILE A 308 -9.91 18.20 -18.20
CA ILE A 308 -9.29 18.09 -19.54
C ILE A 308 -10.16 17.24 -20.49
N LYS A 309 -10.72 16.14 -20.00
CA LYS A 309 -11.40 15.16 -20.87
C LYS A 309 -12.91 15.38 -20.98
N GLU A 310 -13.59 15.68 -19.89
CA GLU A 310 -15.06 15.82 -19.86
C GLU A 310 -15.54 17.27 -19.93
N ARG A 311 -14.68 18.25 -19.62
CA ARG A 311 -14.94 19.71 -19.68
C ARG A 311 -16.19 20.15 -18.90
N LYS A 312 -16.58 19.42 -17.84
CA LYS A 312 -17.75 19.69 -17.00
C LYS A 312 -17.36 20.35 -15.69
N ILE A 313 -17.04 21.63 -15.74
CA ILE A 313 -16.52 22.43 -14.60
C ILE A 313 -17.47 22.42 -13.39
N ASN A 314 -18.79 22.38 -13.61
CA ASN A 314 -19.78 22.41 -12.53
C ASN A 314 -19.59 21.29 -11.50
N TYR A 315 -19.18 20.10 -11.92
CA TYR A 315 -18.89 18.99 -10.99
C TYR A 315 -17.63 19.23 -10.19
N ILE A 316 -16.62 19.85 -10.81
CA ILE A 316 -15.38 20.22 -10.10
C ILE A 316 -15.68 21.25 -9.03
N LEU A 317 -16.47 22.27 -9.35
CA LEU A 317 -16.90 23.27 -8.37
C LEU A 317 -17.68 22.64 -7.21
N ALA A 318 -18.57 21.68 -7.50
CA ALA A 318 -19.30 20.95 -6.46
C ALA A 318 -18.36 20.14 -5.56
N ILE A 319 -17.36 19.45 -6.12
CA ILE A 319 -16.35 18.70 -5.35
C ILE A 319 -15.54 19.65 -4.46
N LEU A 320 -15.07 20.78 -5.00
CA LEU A 320 -14.30 21.77 -4.25
C LEU A 320 -15.15 22.41 -3.14
N LEU A 321 -16.45 22.65 -3.38
CA LEU A 321 -17.36 23.16 -2.35
C LEU A 321 -17.50 22.12 -1.20
N ILE A 322 -17.69 20.84 -1.52
CA ILE A 322 -17.80 19.77 -0.52
C ILE A 322 -16.50 19.67 0.30
N LEU A 323 -15.35 19.76 -0.37
CA LEU A 323 -14.04 19.80 0.28
C LEU A 323 -13.91 21.00 1.24
N ALA A 324 -14.31 22.19 0.80
CA ALA A 324 -14.29 23.40 1.64
C ALA A 324 -15.22 23.28 2.86
N LEU A 325 -16.41 22.68 2.69
CA LEU A 325 -17.34 22.43 3.81
C LEU A 325 -16.76 21.41 4.80
N ALA A 326 -16.11 20.35 4.33
CA ALA A 326 -15.46 19.37 5.21
C ALA A 326 -14.30 19.99 5.99
N PHE A 327 -13.52 20.86 5.34
CA PHE A 327 -12.47 21.63 6.01
C PHE A 327 -13.02 22.59 7.09
N ALA A 328 -14.12 23.28 6.78
CA ALA A 328 -14.80 24.13 7.78
C ALA A 328 -15.32 23.28 8.96
N GLY A 329 -15.87 22.10 8.69
CA GLY A 329 -16.29 21.14 9.71
C GLY A 329 -15.14 20.69 10.61
N ASN A 330 -13.99 20.35 10.02
CA ASN A 330 -12.79 20.02 10.80
C ASN A 330 -12.35 21.18 11.71
N ASN A 331 -12.28 22.41 11.19
CA ASN A 331 -11.91 23.58 11.98
C ASN A 331 -12.90 23.83 13.15
N TYR A 332 -14.17 23.54 12.93
CA TYR A 332 -15.18 23.62 13.99
C TYR A 332 -14.93 22.59 15.10
N VAL A 333 -14.64 21.32 14.72
CA VAL A 333 -14.29 20.25 15.68
C VAL A 333 -13.05 20.61 16.47
N VAL A 334 -11.98 21.08 15.82
CA VAL A 334 -10.73 21.50 16.48
C VAL A 334 -10.99 22.59 17.52
N ARG A 335 -11.76 23.64 17.18
CA ARG A 335 -12.11 24.71 18.11
C ARG A 335 -12.90 24.21 19.34
N ILE A 336 -13.79 23.23 19.17
CA ILE A 336 -14.49 22.63 20.31
C ILE A 336 -13.52 21.86 21.21
N LYS A 337 -12.59 21.10 20.63
CA LYS A 337 -11.55 20.38 21.40
C LYS A 337 -10.72 21.35 22.23
N GLU A 338 -10.25 22.45 21.65
CA GLU A 338 -9.47 23.50 22.32
C GLU A 338 -10.29 24.14 23.47
N LYS A 339 -11.57 24.47 23.21
CA LYS A 339 -12.46 25.06 24.22
C LYS A 339 -12.69 24.14 25.41
N ASN A 340 -12.73 22.83 25.19
CA ASN A 340 -12.93 21.84 26.25
C ASN A 340 -11.61 21.46 26.97
N GLY A 341 -10.49 22.14 26.68
CA GLY A 341 -9.19 21.86 27.29
C GLY A 341 -8.57 20.54 26.82
N ILE A 342 -9.13 19.92 25.80
CA ILE A 342 -8.57 18.74 25.16
C ILE A 342 -7.45 19.25 24.24
N VAL A 343 -6.28 19.46 24.84
CA VAL A 343 -5.09 19.90 24.10
C VAL A 343 -4.71 18.74 23.17
N THR A 344 -4.77 18.98 21.86
CA THR A 344 -3.99 18.19 20.94
C THR A 344 -2.54 18.42 21.34
N ALA A 345 -1.89 17.43 21.94
CA ALA A 345 -0.48 17.50 22.29
C ALA A 345 0.32 17.52 20.98
N TYR A 346 0.35 18.68 20.36
CA TYR A 346 1.39 19.00 19.40
C TYR A 346 2.66 19.13 20.24
N SER A 347 3.47 18.07 20.30
CA SER A 347 4.82 18.21 20.83
C SER A 347 5.45 19.40 20.15
N PRO A 348 5.89 20.44 20.92
CA PRO A 348 6.69 21.47 20.32
C PRO A 348 7.87 20.77 19.65
N ILE A 349 8.21 21.19 18.46
CA ILE A 349 9.37 20.71 17.73
C ILE A 349 10.53 20.80 18.71
N GLU A 350 10.93 19.66 19.30
CA GLU A 350 12.19 19.61 20.01
C GLU A 350 13.25 20.02 18.99
N LYS A 351 13.88 21.16 19.24
CA LYS A 351 15.04 21.59 18.48
C LYS A 351 16.15 20.60 18.77
N THR A 352 16.10 19.42 18.15
CA THR A 352 17.24 18.55 18.07
C THR A 352 18.26 19.26 17.18
N ASN A 353 19.41 19.56 17.73
CA ASN A 353 20.56 20.04 16.99
C ASN A 353 21.04 18.91 16.06
N THR A 354 20.33 18.69 14.98
CA THR A 354 20.78 17.81 13.90
C THR A 354 21.76 18.61 13.06
N VAL A 355 23.02 18.28 13.19
CA VAL A 355 24.06 18.74 12.27
C VAL A 355 23.79 18.05 10.93
N VAL A 356 23.04 18.70 10.06
CA VAL A 356 22.95 18.31 8.65
C VAL A 356 24.21 18.86 8.01
N SER A 357 25.14 18.00 7.62
CA SER A 357 26.24 18.41 6.77
C SER A 357 25.67 18.83 5.41
N PRO A 358 26.02 20.01 4.90
CA PRO A 358 25.48 20.45 3.63
C PRO A 358 26.05 19.54 2.53
N LEU A 359 25.15 18.80 1.86
CA LEU A 359 25.42 18.32 0.52
C LEU A 359 25.66 19.57 -0.35
N ASP A 360 26.89 19.73 -0.82
CA ASP A 360 27.29 20.86 -1.67
C ASP A 360 26.34 20.99 -2.86
N GLY A 361 25.63 22.10 -2.91
CA GLY A 361 25.12 22.67 -4.14
C GLY A 361 23.65 22.62 -4.44
N ASN A 362 23.00 23.73 -4.20
CA ASN A 362 21.97 24.39 -5.03
C ASN A 362 20.53 23.83 -5.12
N VAL A 363 20.24 22.56 -5.13
CA VAL A 363 18.84 22.12 -5.34
C VAL A 363 18.03 22.25 -4.05
N PHE A 364 18.60 21.96 -2.89
CA PHE A 364 17.93 22.08 -1.60
C PHE A 364 17.76 23.53 -1.14
N GLU A 365 18.72 24.39 -1.41
CA GLU A 365 18.63 25.82 -1.08
C GLU A 365 17.60 26.53 -1.97
N VAL A 366 17.46 26.15 -3.24
CA VAL A 366 16.43 26.65 -4.14
C VAL A 366 15.03 26.21 -3.70
N LEU A 367 14.86 24.95 -3.28
CA LEU A 367 13.59 24.49 -2.72
C LEU A 367 13.28 25.16 -1.38
N LYS A 368 14.27 25.34 -0.51
CA LYS A 368 14.11 26.00 0.79
C LYS A 368 13.73 27.48 0.61
N ALA A 369 14.39 28.21 -0.28
CA ALA A 369 14.09 29.62 -0.58
C ALA A 369 12.73 29.80 -1.27
N SER A 370 12.25 28.80 -2.01
CA SER A 370 10.93 28.85 -2.67
C SER A 370 9.75 28.64 -1.72
N PHE A 371 9.98 28.18 -0.48
CA PHE A 371 8.93 27.80 0.48
C PHE A 371 9.02 28.53 1.83
N GLU A 372 9.78 29.62 1.94
CA GLU A 372 9.70 30.58 3.06
C GLU A 372 8.88 31.80 2.64
N PRO A 373 7.56 31.80 2.77
CA PRO A 373 6.78 33.02 2.80
C PRO A 373 6.56 33.40 4.26
N ASP A 374 7.18 34.45 4.68
CA ASP A 374 6.74 35.19 5.84
C ASP A 374 5.30 35.68 5.60
N ASP A 375 4.42 35.52 6.61
CA ASP A 375 3.08 36.18 6.69
C ASP A 375 1.89 35.58 5.92
N ILE A 376 1.74 34.28 5.74
CA ILE A 376 0.43 33.72 5.35
C ILE A 376 -0.23 33.00 6.52
N VAL A 377 -1.46 33.46 6.83
CA VAL A 377 -2.45 32.92 7.78
C VAL A 377 -2.23 31.47 8.18
N ASP A 378 -2.03 31.26 9.46
CA ASP A 378 -1.70 29.98 10.13
C ASP A 378 -2.89 29.00 10.09
N SER A 379 -3.30 28.56 8.88
CA SER A 379 -4.29 27.50 8.72
C SER A 379 -3.64 26.15 8.97
N SER A 380 -4.36 25.22 9.58
CA SER A 380 -3.87 23.86 9.88
C SER A 380 -3.32 23.13 8.63
N ILE A 381 -3.86 23.41 7.45
CA ILE A 381 -3.38 22.85 6.17
C ILE A 381 -2.01 23.42 5.79
N VAL A 382 -1.81 24.74 5.87
CA VAL A 382 -0.52 25.38 5.55
C VAL A 382 0.55 24.86 6.50
N ARG A 383 0.22 24.71 7.79
CA ARG A 383 1.08 24.11 8.79
C ARG A 383 1.39 22.65 8.46
N THR A 384 0.39 21.85 8.05
CA THR A 384 0.56 20.47 7.61
C THR A 384 1.48 20.39 6.39
N ILE A 385 1.28 21.23 5.38
CA ILE A 385 2.13 21.27 4.18
C ILE A 385 3.57 21.67 4.55
N LYS A 386 3.76 22.73 5.34
CA LYS A 386 5.09 23.13 5.83
C LYS A 386 5.80 22.00 6.60
N THR A 387 5.08 21.27 7.44
CA THR A 387 5.69 20.17 8.23
C THR A 387 5.97 18.91 7.40
N VAL A 388 5.23 18.63 6.32
CA VAL A 388 5.51 17.53 5.39
C VAL A 388 6.90 17.67 4.77
N PHE A 389 7.29 18.89 4.41
CA PHE A 389 8.57 19.17 3.75
C PHE A 389 9.69 19.62 4.71
N SER A 390 9.42 19.72 6.01
CA SER A 390 10.42 20.12 7.00
C SER A 390 11.42 19.01 7.28
N LEU A 391 12.69 19.23 6.98
CA LEU A 391 13.79 18.32 7.33
C LEU A 391 14.06 18.26 8.84
N ASN A 392 13.60 19.28 9.60
CA ASN A 392 13.86 19.40 11.04
C ASN A 392 12.88 18.56 11.90
N ALA A 393 11.84 17.96 11.33
CA ALA A 393 10.97 17.07 12.06
C ALA A 393 11.63 15.69 12.19
N ARG A 394 11.81 15.18 13.43
CA ARG A 394 12.44 13.88 13.74
C ARG A 394 12.04 12.76 12.79
N SER A 395 10.74 12.56 12.59
CA SER A 395 10.19 11.53 11.71
C SER A 395 10.56 11.72 10.23
N ASN A 396 10.70 12.98 9.76
CA ASN A 396 11.10 13.25 8.39
C ASN A 396 12.60 12.99 8.19
N THR A 397 13.44 13.38 9.15
CA THR A 397 14.89 13.11 9.11
C THR A 397 15.17 11.62 8.98
N THR A 398 14.48 10.79 9.78
CA THR A 398 14.60 9.32 9.71
C THR A 398 14.16 8.79 8.34
N ARG A 399 12.99 9.22 7.85
CA ARG A 399 12.44 8.77 6.55
C ARG A 399 13.33 9.18 5.38
N TYR A 400 13.78 10.42 5.34
CA TYR A 400 14.69 10.90 4.30
C TYR A 400 16.05 10.19 4.39
N GLY A 401 16.59 10.02 5.61
CA GLY A 401 17.85 9.31 5.82
C GLY A 401 17.80 7.90 5.24
N CYS A 402 16.79 7.11 5.60
CA CYS A 402 16.61 5.77 5.05
C CYS A 402 16.42 5.79 3.53
N THR A 403 15.57 6.68 3.00
CA THR A 403 15.32 6.79 1.55
C THR A 403 16.59 7.12 0.77
N PHE A 404 17.42 8.05 1.25
CA PHE A 404 18.68 8.40 0.59
C PHE A 404 19.73 7.30 0.73
N ALA A 405 19.82 6.64 1.89
CA ALA A 405 20.70 5.49 2.07
C ALA A 405 20.32 4.33 1.13
N GLU A 406 19.04 3.97 1.08
CA GLU A 406 18.52 2.96 0.14
C GLU A 406 18.83 3.32 -1.32
N LEU A 407 18.61 4.59 -1.70
CA LEU A 407 18.92 5.04 -3.06
C LEU A 407 20.43 4.95 -3.37
N SER A 408 21.31 5.33 -2.42
CA SER A 408 22.76 5.20 -2.58
C SER A 408 23.18 3.74 -2.74
N ILE A 409 22.64 2.84 -1.90
CA ILE A 409 22.89 1.39 -1.98
C ILE A 409 22.49 0.85 -3.35
N GLY A 410 21.28 1.19 -3.84
CA GLY A 410 20.78 0.76 -5.13
C GLY A 410 21.60 1.31 -6.31
N LEU A 411 22.04 2.58 -6.26
CA LEU A 411 22.89 3.17 -7.28
C LEU A 411 24.28 2.52 -7.35
N ASN A 412 24.80 2.05 -6.21
CA ASN A 412 26.07 1.31 -6.16
C ASN A 412 25.91 -0.14 -6.66
N ASN A 413 24.68 -0.69 -6.62
CA ASN A 413 24.35 -2.06 -7.04
C ASN A 413 23.17 -2.07 -8.02
N PRO A 414 23.24 -1.43 -9.20
CA PRO A 414 22.06 -1.03 -9.97
C PRO A 414 21.30 -2.19 -10.61
N LEU A 415 21.92 -3.34 -10.87
CA LEU A 415 21.26 -4.44 -11.59
C LEU A 415 20.47 -5.38 -10.68
N LEU A 416 21.07 -5.82 -9.58
CA LEU A 416 20.55 -6.87 -8.70
C LEU A 416 20.39 -6.43 -7.23
N GLY A 417 20.78 -5.18 -6.90
CA GLY A 417 20.76 -4.72 -5.51
C GLY A 417 21.70 -5.50 -4.60
N VAL A 418 21.40 -5.46 -3.30
CA VAL A 418 22.18 -6.17 -2.26
C VAL A 418 21.43 -7.37 -1.66
N GLY A 419 20.23 -7.68 -2.15
CA GLY A 419 19.33 -8.71 -1.62
C GLY A 419 18.43 -8.15 -0.49
N GLU A 420 17.13 -8.47 -0.56
CA GLU A 420 16.07 -7.93 0.30
C GLU A 420 16.38 -8.00 1.80
N LEU A 421 16.99 -9.09 2.25
CA LEU A 421 17.24 -9.35 3.66
C LEU A 421 18.58 -8.82 4.16
N TYR A 422 19.45 -8.36 3.27
CA TYR A 422 20.83 -8.02 3.60
C TYR A 422 21.10 -6.51 3.60
N ILE A 423 20.12 -5.70 3.19
CA ILE A 423 20.23 -4.24 3.11
C ILE A 423 20.67 -3.62 4.46
N GLY A 424 20.23 -4.20 5.59
CA GLY A 424 20.58 -3.72 6.94
C GLY A 424 22.07 -3.58 7.18
N GLY A 425 22.89 -4.48 6.62
CA GLY A 425 24.35 -4.41 6.72
C GLY A 425 24.98 -3.24 5.98
N TYR A 426 24.28 -2.67 5.00
CA TYR A 426 24.75 -1.54 4.18
C TYR A 426 24.21 -0.19 4.66
N MET A 427 23.21 -0.18 5.55
CA MET A 427 22.51 1.06 5.96
C MET A 427 23.41 2.00 6.78
N GLU A 428 24.18 1.49 7.77
CA GLU A 428 25.03 2.35 8.61
C GLU A 428 26.03 3.18 7.79
N PRO A 429 26.86 2.59 6.90
CA PRO A 429 27.79 3.38 6.07
C PRO A 429 27.06 4.32 5.12
N ALA A 430 25.94 3.91 4.51
CA ALA A 430 25.19 4.75 3.60
C ALA A 430 24.52 5.95 4.31
N LEU A 431 24.02 5.78 5.54
CA LEU A 431 23.49 6.88 6.35
C LEU A 431 24.61 7.86 6.76
N ALA A 432 25.78 7.34 7.12
CA ALA A 432 26.94 8.17 7.46
C ALA A 432 27.43 8.99 6.26
N GLU A 433 27.50 8.39 5.08
CA GLU A 433 27.86 9.07 3.82
C GLU A 433 26.83 10.17 3.47
N ALA A 434 25.54 9.88 3.65
CA ALA A 434 24.46 10.83 3.40
C ALA A 434 24.33 11.92 4.50
N GLY A 435 25.08 11.82 5.60
CA GLY A 435 25.09 12.81 6.68
C GLY A 435 23.84 12.79 7.57
N PHE A 436 23.11 11.68 7.63
CA PHE A 436 21.92 11.55 8.47
C PHE A 436 22.25 10.81 9.77
N SER A 437 21.90 11.42 10.91
CA SER A 437 21.95 10.81 12.23
C SER A 437 20.84 11.35 13.12
N ASN A 438 20.24 10.49 13.91
CA ASN A 438 19.34 10.84 15.02
C ASN A 438 19.17 9.64 15.94
N GLY A 439 18.60 9.85 17.13
CA GLY A 439 18.46 8.79 18.12
C GLY A 439 17.60 7.59 17.68
N GLU A 440 16.72 7.73 16.69
CA GLU A 440 15.95 6.63 16.13
C GLU A 440 16.80 5.76 15.20
N LEU A 441 17.58 6.39 14.32
CA LEU A 441 18.54 5.70 13.46
C LEU A 441 19.62 4.99 14.29
N ASP A 442 20.10 5.61 15.38
CA ASP A 442 21.08 5.00 16.28
C ASP A 442 20.54 3.72 16.92
N VAL A 443 19.25 3.72 17.33
CA VAL A 443 18.59 2.51 17.87
C VAL A 443 18.55 1.39 16.81
N TRP A 444 18.21 1.72 15.56
CA TRP A 444 18.18 0.71 14.48
C TRP A 444 19.55 0.20 14.09
N ILE A 445 20.57 1.06 14.07
CA ILE A 445 21.97 0.64 13.87
C ILE A 445 22.40 -0.33 14.97
N GLN A 446 22.08 -0.04 16.24
CA GLN A 446 22.38 -0.95 17.34
C GLN A 446 21.60 -2.26 17.25
N SER A 447 20.32 -2.21 16.90
CA SER A 447 19.50 -3.40 16.64
C SER A 447 20.08 -4.25 15.50
N GLN A 448 20.54 -3.62 14.42
CA GLN A 448 21.18 -4.32 13.30
C GLN A 448 22.45 -5.06 13.73
N LYS A 449 23.30 -4.42 14.55
CA LYS A 449 24.51 -5.06 15.09
C LYS A 449 24.19 -6.27 15.99
N GLN A 450 23.04 -6.23 16.68
CA GLN A 450 22.56 -7.35 17.51
C GLN A 450 21.91 -8.47 16.73
N ASN A 451 21.27 -8.16 15.61
CA ASN A 451 20.53 -9.12 14.79
C ASN A 451 21.38 -9.76 13.68
N GLY A 452 22.63 -9.28 13.51
CA GLY A 452 23.56 -9.82 12.53
C GLY A 452 23.26 -9.41 11.07
N VAL A 453 24.17 -9.79 10.17
CA VAL A 453 24.14 -9.36 8.76
C VAL A 453 23.08 -10.07 7.90
N LEU A 454 22.54 -11.17 8.40
CA LEU A 454 21.48 -11.91 7.70
C LEU A 454 20.08 -11.33 7.90
N ASN A 455 19.90 -10.34 8.76
CA ASN A 455 18.60 -9.73 9.04
C ASN A 455 18.61 -8.24 8.67
N ASN A 456 17.42 -7.68 8.48
CA ASN A 456 17.24 -6.26 8.30
C ASN A 456 16.45 -5.68 9.48
N SER A 457 17.08 -4.77 10.24
CA SER A 457 16.47 -4.08 11.38
C SER A 457 15.97 -2.69 11.06
N PHE A 458 16.11 -2.23 9.81
CA PHE A 458 15.64 -0.92 9.37
C PHE A 458 14.24 -1.00 8.79
N ALA A 459 13.40 -0.03 9.13
CA ALA A 459 12.10 0.12 8.50
C ALA A 459 12.24 0.74 7.11
N SER A 460 11.54 0.17 6.13
CA SER A 460 11.41 0.78 4.81
C SER A 460 10.30 1.85 4.82
N PHE A 461 10.66 3.07 4.41
CA PHE A 461 9.72 4.20 4.31
C PHE A 461 9.39 4.57 2.87
N ASN A 462 10.08 4.01 1.91
CA ASN A 462 9.86 4.27 0.49
C ASN A 462 9.96 2.96 -0.27
N ALA A 463 8.82 2.44 -0.72
CA ALA A 463 8.74 1.17 -1.42
C ALA A 463 9.64 1.10 -2.66
N PHE A 464 9.82 2.22 -3.36
CA PHE A 464 10.57 2.24 -4.61
C PHE A 464 12.09 2.21 -4.37
N THR A 465 12.59 3.02 -3.40
CA THR A 465 14.02 3.03 -3.09
C THR A 465 14.47 1.76 -2.38
N SER A 466 13.63 1.23 -1.49
CA SER A 466 13.88 -0.04 -0.83
C SER A 466 13.98 -1.18 -1.85
N THR A 467 12.98 -1.36 -2.72
CA THR A 467 13.05 -2.39 -3.76
C THR A 467 14.24 -2.21 -4.71
N PHE A 468 14.62 -0.94 -5.00
CA PHE A 468 15.79 -0.68 -5.82
C PHE A 468 17.11 -1.00 -5.09
N ALA A 469 17.19 -0.76 -3.80
CA ALA A 469 18.35 -1.18 -2.99
C ALA A 469 18.44 -2.71 -2.87
N ASP A 470 17.30 -3.35 -2.63
CA ASP A 470 17.21 -4.80 -2.42
C ASP A 470 17.48 -5.60 -3.70
N GLY A 471 16.84 -5.21 -4.81
CA GLY A 471 16.80 -6.00 -6.04
C GLY A 471 17.31 -5.31 -7.29
N GLY A 472 17.79 -4.06 -7.19
CA GLY A 472 18.21 -3.27 -8.35
C GLY A 472 17.09 -3.07 -9.36
N VAL A 473 17.46 -2.89 -10.62
CA VAL A 473 16.51 -2.78 -11.74
C VAL A 473 15.69 -4.07 -11.91
N LEU A 474 16.30 -5.25 -11.66
CA LEU A 474 15.58 -6.52 -11.79
C LEU A 474 14.45 -6.60 -10.76
N GLY A 475 14.73 -6.38 -9.47
CA GLY A 475 13.71 -6.36 -8.41
C GLY A 475 12.62 -5.32 -8.70
N PHE A 476 13.02 -4.14 -9.13
CA PHE A 476 12.08 -3.07 -9.49
C PHE A 476 11.11 -3.46 -10.63
N ILE A 477 11.61 -4.18 -11.66
CA ILE A 477 10.77 -4.70 -12.75
C ILE A 477 9.84 -5.81 -12.25
N LEU A 478 10.32 -6.69 -11.39
CA LEU A 478 9.53 -7.80 -10.85
C LEU A 478 8.38 -7.29 -10.00
N ASP A 479 8.62 -6.36 -9.08
CA ASP A 479 7.61 -5.84 -8.15
C ASP A 479 6.65 -4.84 -8.80
N TYR A 480 7.18 -3.93 -9.61
CA TYR A 480 6.41 -2.78 -10.11
C TYR A 480 6.22 -2.77 -11.62
N GLY A 481 6.76 -3.74 -12.36
CA GLY A 481 6.65 -3.79 -13.83
C GLY A 481 5.20 -3.81 -14.31
N LEU A 482 4.31 -4.52 -13.63
CA LEU A 482 2.87 -4.50 -13.93
C LEU A 482 2.26 -3.11 -13.69
N LEU A 483 2.56 -2.48 -12.56
CA LEU A 483 2.09 -1.12 -12.22
C LEU A 483 2.53 -0.11 -13.28
N PHE A 484 3.83 -0.06 -13.60
CA PHE A 484 4.37 0.88 -14.60
C PHE A 484 3.87 0.60 -16.01
N SER A 485 3.69 -0.67 -16.38
CA SER A 485 3.07 -1.04 -17.66
C SER A 485 1.65 -0.51 -17.80
N ILE A 486 0.85 -0.60 -16.73
CA ILE A 486 -0.52 -0.05 -16.69
C ILE A 486 -0.48 1.48 -16.79
N ILE A 487 0.43 2.15 -16.07
CA ILE A 487 0.60 3.61 -16.12
C ILE A 487 0.94 4.06 -17.55
N VAL A 488 1.93 3.43 -18.17
CA VAL A 488 2.32 3.73 -19.56
C VAL A 488 1.15 3.53 -20.51
N ALA A 489 0.39 2.42 -20.36
CA ALA A 489 -0.78 2.18 -21.18
C ALA A 489 -1.86 3.26 -21.00
N TYR A 490 -2.12 3.72 -19.78
CA TYR A 490 -3.05 4.83 -19.54
C TYR A 490 -2.54 6.17 -20.07
N ILE A 491 -1.26 6.46 -19.96
CA ILE A 491 -0.63 7.66 -20.55
C ILE A 491 -0.82 7.64 -22.08
N ILE A 492 -0.52 6.52 -22.74
CA ILE A 492 -0.72 6.37 -24.19
C ILE A 492 -2.20 6.59 -24.56
N LEU A 493 -3.13 6.00 -23.80
CA LEU A 493 -4.56 6.21 -24.01
C LEU A 493 -4.98 7.66 -23.76
N PHE A 494 -4.38 8.35 -22.81
CA PHE A 494 -4.67 9.74 -22.52
C PHE A 494 -4.35 10.65 -23.70
N PHE A 495 -3.23 10.42 -24.40
CA PHE A 495 -2.84 11.23 -25.56
C PHE A 495 -3.54 10.85 -26.86
N ARG A 496 -4.20 9.69 -26.94
CA ARG A 496 -5.05 9.37 -28.11
C ARG A 496 -6.25 10.30 -28.15
N ARG A 497 -6.67 10.69 -29.39
CA ARG A 497 -7.78 11.65 -29.65
C ARG A 497 -9.07 11.27 -28.92
N ASP A 498 -9.40 9.97 -28.89
CA ASP A 498 -10.59 9.41 -28.25
C ASP A 498 -10.28 8.68 -26.92
N GLY A 499 -9.07 8.77 -26.41
CA GLY A 499 -8.53 7.98 -25.30
C GLY A 499 -9.45 7.96 -24.10
N PHE A 500 -9.58 8.83 -23.19
CA PHE A 500 -10.48 8.76 -22.03
C PHE A 500 -11.89 9.30 -22.28
N ARG A 501 -12.24 9.73 -23.50
CA ARG A 501 -13.56 10.30 -23.79
C ARG A 501 -14.64 9.24 -23.59
N GLY A 502 -15.63 9.53 -22.76
CA GLY A 502 -16.67 8.58 -22.36
C GLY A 502 -16.26 7.50 -21.35
N TYR A 503 -14.96 7.39 -21.03
CA TYR A 503 -14.41 6.37 -20.11
C TYR A 503 -14.07 6.96 -18.73
N LYS A 504 -15.06 7.47 -18.05
CA LYS A 504 -14.90 8.11 -16.72
C LYS A 504 -14.31 7.18 -15.66
N ILE A 505 -14.53 5.87 -15.80
CA ILE A 505 -13.96 4.86 -14.91
C ILE A 505 -12.43 4.82 -14.97
N SER A 506 -11.85 5.04 -16.16
CA SER A 506 -10.39 5.05 -16.31
C SER A 506 -9.75 6.28 -15.69
N ILE A 507 -10.46 7.41 -15.66
CA ILE A 507 -10.03 8.59 -14.89
C ILE A 507 -9.97 8.24 -13.40
N MET A 508 -10.99 7.55 -12.89
CA MET A 508 -11.04 7.08 -11.51
C MET A 508 -9.88 6.13 -11.20
N LEU A 509 -9.70 5.09 -12.01
CA LEU A 509 -8.64 4.09 -11.80
C LEU A 509 -7.25 4.71 -11.89
N PHE A 510 -7.00 5.60 -12.85
CA PHE A 510 -5.73 6.30 -12.95
C PHE A 510 -5.46 7.22 -11.75
N SER A 511 -6.50 7.89 -11.22
CA SER A 511 -6.38 8.70 -10.00
C SER A 511 -6.09 7.84 -8.76
N MET A 512 -6.67 6.63 -8.68
CA MET A 512 -6.34 5.66 -7.63
C MET A 512 -4.89 5.15 -7.76
N ILE A 513 -4.41 4.93 -8.97
CA ILE A 513 -3.00 4.58 -9.22
C ILE A 513 -2.06 5.71 -8.77
N ALA A 514 -2.43 6.97 -8.99
CA ALA A 514 -1.65 8.10 -8.49
C ALA A 514 -1.57 8.12 -6.95
N ILE A 515 -2.64 7.72 -6.24
CA ILE A 515 -2.63 7.55 -4.78
C ILE A 515 -1.68 6.42 -4.37
N ILE A 516 -1.69 5.29 -5.09
CA ILE A 516 -0.77 4.16 -4.86
C ILE A 516 0.68 4.62 -4.97
N ILE A 517 1.02 5.34 -6.03
CA ILE A 517 2.37 5.87 -6.22
C ILE A 517 2.75 6.81 -5.08
N ALA A 518 1.87 7.75 -4.74
CA ALA A 518 2.12 8.70 -3.66
C ALA A 518 2.29 7.99 -2.29
N TRP A 519 1.53 6.93 -2.03
CA TRP A 519 1.70 6.08 -0.85
C TRP A 519 3.05 5.36 -0.85
N GLY A 520 3.47 4.79 -1.99
CA GLY A 520 4.75 4.09 -2.13
C GLY A 520 5.97 4.95 -1.85
N PHE A 521 5.88 6.29 -1.99
CA PHE A 521 6.94 7.22 -1.58
C PHE A 521 7.05 7.42 -0.06
N SER A 522 6.13 6.90 0.73
CA SER A 522 6.12 7.07 2.18
C SER A 522 5.90 5.79 2.98
N ASN A 523 5.61 4.66 2.31
CA ASN A 523 5.30 3.38 2.95
C ASN A 523 5.51 2.20 2.00
N SER A 524 5.49 0.98 2.52
CA SER A 524 5.43 -0.24 1.73
C SER A 524 4.08 -0.36 1.00
N LEU A 525 4.09 -0.75 -0.28
CA LEU A 525 2.87 -1.00 -1.07
C LEU A 525 2.21 -2.34 -0.72
N GLN A 526 2.97 -3.29 -0.21
CA GLN A 526 2.51 -4.64 0.07
C GLN A 526 1.52 -4.71 1.25
N GLU A 527 1.51 -3.70 2.11
CA GLU A 527 0.63 -3.63 3.28
C GLU A 527 -0.84 -3.33 2.94
N SER A 528 -1.17 -3.04 1.67
CA SER A 528 -2.53 -2.70 1.29
C SER A 528 -3.05 -3.47 0.07
N TYR A 529 -4.05 -4.29 0.29
CA TYR A 529 -4.71 -5.03 -0.79
C TYR A 529 -5.49 -4.15 -1.79
N LEU A 530 -5.76 -2.88 -1.48
CA LEU A 530 -6.32 -1.91 -2.42
C LEU A 530 -5.43 -1.74 -3.66
N TYR A 531 -4.12 -1.79 -3.48
CA TYR A 531 -3.15 -1.79 -4.57
C TYR A 531 -3.45 -2.90 -5.58
N VAL A 532 -3.61 -4.14 -5.12
CA VAL A 532 -3.86 -5.33 -5.95
C VAL A 532 -5.18 -5.23 -6.70
N ILE A 533 -6.25 -4.80 -6.00
CA ILE A 533 -7.59 -4.65 -6.57
C ILE A 533 -7.59 -3.60 -7.69
N VAL A 534 -6.98 -2.45 -7.45
CA VAL A 534 -6.92 -1.35 -8.44
C VAL A 534 -6.09 -1.76 -9.65
N LEU A 535 -4.95 -2.45 -9.47
CA LEU A 535 -4.16 -2.98 -10.58
C LEU A 535 -4.98 -3.96 -11.43
N GLY A 536 -5.67 -4.90 -10.79
CA GLY A 536 -6.50 -5.88 -11.49
C GLY A 536 -7.65 -5.24 -12.26
N LEU A 537 -8.34 -4.26 -11.68
CA LEU A 537 -9.41 -3.51 -12.35
C LEU A 537 -8.88 -2.66 -13.50
N ALA A 538 -7.72 -2.02 -13.31
CA ALA A 538 -7.08 -1.24 -14.36
C ALA A 538 -6.64 -2.13 -15.54
N LEU A 539 -6.09 -3.30 -15.25
CA LEU A 539 -5.76 -4.30 -16.27
C LEU A 539 -7.01 -4.78 -17.01
N SER A 540 -8.12 -5.03 -16.28
CA SER A 540 -9.40 -5.41 -16.88
C SER A 540 -9.97 -4.33 -17.80
N ASP A 541 -9.91 -3.04 -17.39
CA ASP A 541 -10.30 -1.89 -18.23
C ASP A 541 -9.48 -1.85 -19.52
N LEU A 542 -8.15 -1.95 -19.42
CA LEU A 542 -7.25 -1.93 -20.57
C LEU A 542 -7.49 -3.11 -21.55
N LEU A 543 -7.66 -4.32 -21.01
CA LEU A 543 -7.90 -5.51 -21.82
C LEU A 543 -9.28 -5.50 -22.50
N SER A 544 -10.29 -4.92 -21.85
CA SER A 544 -11.63 -4.77 -22.44
C SER A 544 -11.62 -3.84 -23.66
N ARG A 545 -10.82 -2.77 -23.61
CA ARG A 545 -10.67 -1.79 -24.72
C ARG A 545 -9.92 -2.34 -25.92
N GLY A 546 -8.91 -3.17 -25.71
CA GLY A 546 -8.16 -3.78 -26.79
C GLY A 546 -9.03 -4.63 -27.73
N ARG A 547 -10.22 -5.09 -27.28
CA ARG A 547 -11.21 -5.75 -28.14
C ARG A 547 -12.02 -4.77 -28.98
N LEU A 548 -12.43 -3.65 -28.39
CA LEU A 548 -13.25 -2.66 -29.10
C LEU A 548 -12.48 -2.11 -30.31
N LEU A 549 -11.18 -1.85 -30.14
CA LEU A 549 -10.32 -1.38 -31.24
C LEU A 549 -10.17 -2.41 -32.38
N LYS A 550 -10.08 -3.70 -32.08
CA LYS A 550 -10.03 -4.77 -33.10
C LYS A 550 -11.36 -4.98 -33.84
N HIS A 551 -12.48 -4.69 -33.18
CA HIS A 551 -13.81 -4.87 -33.82
C HIS A 551 -14.13 -3.73 -34.79
N ASP A 552 -13.59 -2.53 -34.57
CA ASP A 552 -13.76 -1.39 -35.48
C ASP A 552 -12.84 -1.52 -36.71
N GLU A 553 -11.64 -2.08 -36.57
CA GLU A 553 -10.74 -2.36 -37.72
C GLU A 553 -11.27 -3.45 -38.66
N THR A 554 -12.13 -4.36 -38.18
CA THR A 554 -12.78 -5.39 -39.03
C THR A 554 -14.04 -4.92 -39.74
N LYS A 555 -14.52 -3.69 -39.46
CA LYS A 555 -15.68 -3.09 -40.08
C LYS A 555 -15.35 -2.03 -41.12
N VAL A 556 -14.08 -1.72 -41.32
CA VAL A 556 -13.52 -0.90 -42.40
C VAL A 556 -12.96 -1.81 -43.48
#